data_152cd2808060d30b2cfb6ed3ea97723c
#
_entry.id   152cd2808060d30b2cfb6ed3ea97723c
#
_cell.length_a   1.000
_cell.length_b   1.000
_cell.length_c   1.000
_cell.angle_alpha   90.00
_cell.angle_beta   90.00
_cell.angle_gamma   90.00
#
_symmetry.space_group_name_H-M   'P 1'
#
loop_
_entity.id
_entity.type
_entity.pdbx_description
1 polymer ?
#
loop_
_entity_poly.entity_id
_entity_poly.type
_entity_poly.pdbx_seq_one_letter_code
_entity_poly.pdbx_strand_id
1 'polypeptide(L)'
;MNNAKKTFISGLNHDASFFAHTKEDNLDALNARVISSSDGKSGSLSNIDGNRKINNLLNNKGSSVVGSLEDALTNDIYYFVANAAGQSKIFVYKNSSSSILLVLQDSDLESGVTLGFDKDKPVTGISFIDGLLYWTGATGKEPCRINVDRGIKLHNNSYSTDESAYVTPIPNSVITLIRKPPMLPPVVVAEVDTNRDTSFLKSQAYTFAFRYKYKDGETSVFSPTSRYYPHQDMDHSQHKLTRRMNVAFPNEKVEQDVDTIQLGVKVDNDTSYFIVHDF
;
A
#
# COMPACT_ATOMS: atom_id res chain seq x y z
N MET A 1 25.48 24.84 60.55
CA MET A 1 24.52 25.01 59.43
C MET A 1 23.76 23.75 59.29
N ASN A 2 22.46 23.72 59.63
CA ASN A 2 21.63 22.54 59.38
C ASN A 2 21.32 22.46 57.88
N ASN A 3 21.94 21.54 57.19
CA ASN A 3 21.56 21.21 55.81
C ASN A 3 20.16 20.61 55.85
N ALA A 4 19.15 21.39 55.48
CA ALA A 4 17.79 20.91 55.28
C ALA A 4 17.78 19.96 54.07
N LYS A 5 17.76 18.66 54.32
CA LYS A 5 17.62 17.66 53.28
C LYS A 5 16.14 17.59 52.93
N LYS A 6 15.78 18.00 51.71
CA LYS A 6 14.42 17.86 51.18
C LYS A 6 14.36 16.58 50.41
N THR A 7 13.39 15.71 50.73
CA THR A 7 13.10 14.48 50.01
C THR A 7 11.79 14.66 49.23
N PHE A 8 11.71 14.17 48.02
CA PHE A 8 10.54 14.33 47.13
C PHE A 8 9.78 13.00 46.98
N ILE A 9 9.61 12.28 48.09
CA ILE A 9 9.06 10.91 48.08
C ILE A 9 7.56 10.92 47.81
N SER A 10 6.82 11.93 48.25
CA SER A 10 5.35 12.04 48.08
C SER A 10 4.92 12.54 46.72
N GLY A 11 5.85 12.97 45.87
CA GLY A 11 5.54 13.39 44.48
C GLY A 11 5.04 14.83 44.36
N LEU A 12 4.37 15.12 43.26
CA LEU A 12 3.79 16.42 42.95
C LEU A 12 2.39 16.52 43.57
N ASN A 13 2.18 17.56 44.39
CA ASN A 13 0.91 17.82 45.05
C ASN A 13 0.46 19.26 44.75
N HIS A 14 -0.45 19.40 43.79
CA HIS A 14 -0.99 20.70 43.39
C HIS A 14 -2.29 21.07 44.10
N ASP A 15 -2.96 20.08 44.72
CA ASP A 15 -4.33 20.26 45.23
C ASP A 15 -4.36 20.70 46.69
N ALA A 16 -3.24 20.54 47.41
CA ALA A 16 -3.19 20.93 48.79
C ALA A 16 -2.88 22.44 48.93
N SER A 17 -3.48 23.09 49.94
CA SER A 17 -3.13 24.47 50.30
C SER A 17 -1.65 24.55 50.72
N PHE A 18 -1.00 25.68 50.48
CA PHE A 18 0.40 25.90 50.79
C PHE A 18 0.79 25.51 52.25
N PHE A 19 -0.13 25.66 53.20
CA PHE A 19 0.09 25.31 54.62
C PHE A 19 -0.07 23.81 54.91
N ALA A 20 -0.70 23.04 53.97
CA ALA A 20 -0.92 21.61 54.14
C ALA A 20 0.18 20.77 53.49
N HIS A 21 1.13 21.37 52.76
CA HIS A 21 2.24 20.66 52.15
C HIS A 21 3.20 20.09 53.16
N THR A 22 3.54 18.82 52.97
CA THR A 22 4.58 18.18 53.77
C THR A 22 5.98 18.55 53.24
N LYS A 23 7.02 18.31 54.02
CA LYS A 23 8.41 18.52 53.56
C LYS A 23 8.80 17.56 52.40
N GLU A 24 7.99 16.58 52.14
CA GLU A 24 8.22 15.55 51.14
C GLU A 24 7.47 15.81 49.82
N ASP A 25 6.56 16.80 49.83
CA ASP A 25 5.79 17.18 48.63
C ASP A 25 6.57 18.13 47.75
N ASN A 26 6.33 18.05 46.46
CA ASN A 26 6.80 18.99 45.45
C ASN A 26 5.63 19.81 44.92
N LEU A 27 5.76 21.14 44.97
CA LEU A 27 4.72 22.08 44.55
C LEU A 27 4.68 22.25 43.02
N ASP A 28 5.85 22.21 42.41
CA ASP A 28 6.00 22.40 40.97
C ASP A 28 7.21 21.60 40.46
N ALA A 29 7.05 20.97 39.31
CA ALA A 29 8.10 20.22 38.67
C ALA A 29 8.05 20.46 37.16
N LEU A 30 8.76 21.46 36.68
CA LEU A 30 8.89 21.73 35.26
C LEU A 30 10.04 20.91 34.69
N ASN A 31 9.72 20.07 33.69
CA ASN A 31 10.68 19.19 32.99
C ASN A 31 11.52 18.30 33.92
N ALA A 32 10.96 17.91 35.06
CA ALA A 32 11.60 17.04 36.01
C ALA A 32 10.67 15.91 36.46
N ARG A 33 11.24 14.76 36.73
CA ARG A 33 10.53 13.60 37.31
C ARG A 33 11.25 13.12 38.56
N VAL A 34 10.50 12.67 39.51
CA VAL A 34 11.02 12.00 40.70
C VAL A 34 11.22 10.55 40.38
N ILE A 35 12.43 10.03 40.51
CA ILE A 35 12.76 8.61 40.36
C ILE A 35 12.84 8.01 41.75
N SER A 36 11.98 7.03 42.04
CA SER A 36 12.12 6.22 43.25
C SER A 36 13.22 5.20 43.04
N SER A 37 14.14 5.05 44.00
CA SER A 37 15.05 3.91 43.99
C SER A 37 14.28 2.64 44.35
N SER A 38 14.76 1.47 43.90
CA SER A 38 14.18 0.15 44.24
C SER A 38 14.05 -0.11 45.73
N ASP A 39 14.79 0.62 46.53
CA ASP A 39 14.80 0.49 48.00
C ASP A 39 13.80 1.44 48.71
N GLY A 40 13.00 2.22 47.97
CA GLY A 40 11.92 3.05 48.51
C GLY A 40 12.37 4.21 49.45
N LYS A 41 13.65 4.46 49.57
CA LYS A 41 14.18 5.37 50.62
C LYS A 41 14.65 6.74 50.18
N SER A 42 14.80 7.02 48.88
CA SER A 42 15.15 8.35 48.38
C SER A 42 14.72 8.56 46.97
N GLY A 43 13.84 9.53 46.74
CA GLY A 43 13.56 10.04 45.41
C GLY A 43 14.73 10.88 44.92
N SER A 44 15.25 10.61 43.74
CA SER A 44 16.13 11.52 43.02
C SER A 44 15.33 12.29 41.97
N LEU A 45 15.64 13.57 41.82
CA LEU A 45 15.06 14.38 40.74
C LEU A 45 15.92 14.24 39.51
N SER A 46 15.33 13.86 38.40
CA SER A 46 16.00 13.85 37.11
C SER A 46 15.24 14.70 36.09
N ASN A 47 15.94 15.26 35.15
CA ASN A 47 15.29 15.90 34.02
C ASN A 47 14.49 14.87 33.21
N ILE A 48 13.35 15.30 32.66
CA ILE A 48 12.67 14.53 31.64
C ILE A 48 13.52 14.66 30.37
N ASP A 49 13.86 13.51 29.77
CA ASP A 49 14.58 13.49 28.52
C ASP A 49 13.78 14.25 27.48
N GLY A 50 14.37 15.25 26.86
CA GLY A 50 13.76 16.01 25.78
C GLY A 50 13.72 15.20 24.49
N ASN A 51 12.99 15.70 23.51
CA ASN A 51 12.96 15.11 22.18
C ASN A 51 14.37 15.12 21.56
N ARG A 52 14.83 13.96 21.14
CA ARG A 52 16.08 13.82 20.40
C ARG A 52 15.81 14.03 18.91
N LYS A 53 16.49 14.99 18.29
CA LYS A 53 16.46 15.14 16.84
C LYS A 53 17.19 13.97 16.18
N ILE A 54 16.46 13.17 15.43
CA ILE A 54 17.00 11.98 14.74
C ILE A 54 17.62 12.39 13.41
N ASN A 55 16.89 13.18 12.61
CA ASN A 55 17.36 13.66 11.31
C ASN A 55 16.58 14.92 10.90
N ASN A 56 17.03 15.57 9.84
CA ASN A 56 16.33 16.70 9.24
C ASN A 56 15.68 16.26 7.90
N LEU A 57 14.55 15.57 8.00
CA LEU A 57 13.78 15.12 6.82
C LEU A 57 13.28 16.27 5.95
N LEU A 58 13.13 17.44 6.55
CA LEU A 58 12.54 18.63 5.93
C LEU A 58 13.64 19.64 5.53
N ASN A 59 14.74 19.17 4.93
CA ASN A 59 15.84 20.06 4.50
C ASN A 59 15.40 21.09 3.43
N ASN A 60 14.33 20.82 2.72
CA ASN A 60 13.79 21.71 1.70
C ASN A 60 12.75 22.65 2.32
N LYS A 61 12.97 23.95 2.15
CA LYS A 61 11.98 24.99 2.51
C LYS A 61 10.64 24.65 1.82
N GLY A 62 9.55 24.63 2.57
CA GLY A 62 8.21 24.33 2.07
C GLY A 62 7.77 22.87 2.12
N SER A 63 8.54 22.00 2.75
CA SER A 63 8.10 20.64 3.08
C SER A 63 7.36 20.61 4.42
N SER A 64 6.29 19.81 4.49
CA SER A 64 5.53 19.55 5.72
C SER A 64 5.16 18.08 5.83
N VAL A 65 5.11 17.56 7.04
CA VAL A 65 4.57 16.23 7.31
C VAL A 65 3.05 16.34 7.29
N VAL A 66 2.41 15.59 6.41
CA VAL A 66 0.96 15.59 6.22
C VAL A 66 0.28 14.33 6.75
N GLY A 67 1.06 13.35 7.18
CA GLY A 67 0.56 12.13 7.81
C GLY A 67 1.69 11.34 8.45
N SER A 68 1.35 10.56 9.47
CA SER A 68 2.27 9.61 10.09
C SER A 68 1.52 8.41 10.65
N LEU A 69 2.21 7.28 10.71
CA LEU A 69 1.71 6.05 11.29
C LEU A 69 2.85 5.37 12.05
N GLU A 70 2.59 4.95 13.27
CA GLU A 70 3.47 4.06 14.03
C GLU A 70 3.00 2.61 13.86
N ASP A 71 3.92 1.73 13.49
CA ASP A 71 3.68 0.29 13.55
C ASP A 71 3.93 -0.20 14.97
N ALA A 72 2.88 -0.61 15.65
CA ALA A 72 2.92 -1.05 17.04
C ALA A 72 3.77 -2.32 17.27
N LEU A 73 4.05 -3.11 16.22
CA LEU A 73 4.85 -4.33 16.35
C LEU A 73 6.34 -4.06 16.33
N THR A 74 6.78 -3.15 15.48
CA THR A 74 8.21 -2.86 15.25
C THR A 74 8.64 -1.52 15.87
N ASN A 75 7.69 -0.68 16.25
CA ASN A 75 7.86 0.74 16.61
C ASN A 75 8.54 1.54 15.48
N ASP A 76 8.35 1.10 14.23
CA ASP A 76 8.75 1.87 13.05
C ASP A 76 7.72 2.98 12.80
N ILE A 77 8.18 4.13 12.29
CA ILE A 77 7.28 5.26 12.04
C ILE A 77 7.34 5.63 10.57
N TYR A 78 6.18 5.62 9.92
CA TYR A 78 6.01 6.07 8.55
C TYR A 78 5.65 7.55 8.50
N TYR A 79 6.28 8.32 7.61
CA TYR A 79 6.04 9.75 7.43
C TYR A 79 5.67 10.05 5.99
N PHE A 80 4.60 10.79 5.83
CA PHE A 80 4.11 11.32 4.56
C PHE A 80 4.48 12.79 4.49
N VAL A 81 5.28 13.16 3.51
CA VAL A 81 5.84 14.51 3.38
C VAL A 81 5.38 15.13 2.08
N ALA A 82 4.64 16.24 2.19
CA ALA A 82 4.30 17.10 1.07
C ALA A 82 5.38 18.15 0.87
N ASN A 83 5.70 18.46 -0.39
CA ASN A 83 6.60 19.55 -0.75
C ASN A 83 5.90 20.50 -1.72
N ALA A 84 5.98 21.79 -1.47
CA ALA A 84 5.42 22.83 -2.32
C ALA A 84 5.97 22.82 -3.76
N ALA A 85 7.15 22.23 -3.99
CA ALA A 85 7.74 22.06 -5.32
C ALA A 85 7.25 20.81 -6.05
N GLY A 86 6.21 20.10 -5.55
CA GLY A 86 5.68 18.89 -6.18
C GLY A 86 6.59 17.67 -6.06
N GLN A 87 7.40 17.59 -5.01
CA GLN A 87 8.27 16.45 -4.70
C GLN A 87 7.86 15.78 -3.39
N SER A 88 6.69 15.18 -3.39
CA SER A 88 6.18 14.46 -2.23
C SER A 88 6.98 13.17 -2.00
N LYS A 89 7.07 12.75 -0.74
CA LYS A 89 7.87 11.60 -0.32
C LYS A 89 7.20 10.82 0.79
N ILE A 90 7.49 9.53 0.83
CA ILE A 90 7.16 8.63 1.94
C ILE A 90 8.47 8.11 2.53
N PHE A 91 8.64 8.25 3.83
CA PHE A 91 9.79 7.75 4.58
C PHE A 91 9.34 6.76 5.65
N VAL A 92 10.24 5.90 6.04
CA VAL A 92 10.12 5.09 7.25
C VAL A 92 11.31 5.34 8.16
N TYR A 93 11.03 5.62 9.43
CA TYR A 93 12.02 5.54 10.49
C TYR A 93 12.04 4.12 11.04
N LYS A 94 13.16 3.43 10.88
CA LYS A 94 13.39 2.11 11.45
C LYS A 94 13.93 2.24 12.87
N ASN A 95 13.13 1.81 13.85
CA ASN A 95 13.52 1.90 15.26
C ASN A 95 14.74 1.01 15.56
N SER A 96 14.80 -0.18 14.96
CA SER A 96 15.89 -1.14 15.16
C SER A 96 17.28 -0.63 14.77
N SER A 97 17.36 0.17 13.70
CA SER A 97 18.62 0.75 13.19
C SER A 97 18.76 2.25 13.46
N SER A 98 17.74 2.88 14.07
CA SER A 98 17.65 4.33 14.28
C SER A 98 17.93 5.13 13.01
N SER A 99 17.51 4.60 11.86
CA SER A 99 17.74 5.16 10.53
C SER A 99 16.44 5.54 9.83
N ILE A 100 16.54 6.51 8.92
CA ILE A 100 15.41 6.94 8.09
C ILE A 100 15.69 6.48 6.66
N LEU A 101 14.76 5.75 6.09
CA LEU A 101 14.85 5.22 4.74
C LEU A 101 13.73 5.80 3.87
N LEU A 102 14.06 6.09 2.61
CA LEU A 102 13.09 6.51 1.61
C LEU A 102 12.34 5.28 1.09
N VAL A 103 11.02 5.36 1.05
CA VAL A 103 10.16 4.29 0.53
C VAL A 103 9.69 4.62 -0.88
N LEU A 104 9.22 5.86 -1.11
CA LEU A 104 8.69 6.31 -2.39
C LEU A 104 8.79 7.84 -2.51
N GLN A 105 9.01 8.34 -3.71
CA GLN A 105 8.96 9.76 -4.04
C GLN A 105 8.34 10.00 -5.41
N ASP A 106 7.86 11.21 -5.67
CA ASP A 106 7.20 11.55 -6.94
C ASP A 106 8.10 11.29 -8.16
N SER A 107 9.41 11.46 -8.04
CA SER A 107 10.35 11.21 -9.15
C SER A 107 10.53 9.72 -9.52
N ASP A 108 10.03 8.81 -8.70
CA ASP A 108 10.07 7.38 -9.00
C ASP A 108 8.88 6.97 -9.88
N LEU A 109 7.85 7.81 -9.95
CA LEU A 109 6.63 7.55 -10.65
C LEU A 109 6.73 7.92 -12.14
N GLU A 110 5.86 7.38 -12.94
CA GLU A 110 5.75 7.73 -14.36
C GLU A 110 5.38 9.21 -14.55
N SER A 111 5.74 9.76 -15.71
CA SER A 111 5.50 11.18 -16.02
C SER A 111 4.02 11.55 -15.88
N GLY A 112 3.76 12.63 -15.15
CA GLY A 112 2.40 13.10 -14.87
C GLY A 112 1.72 12.42 -13.68
N VAL A 113 2.33 11.43 -13.06
CA VAL A 113 1.86 10.80 -11.82
C VAL A 113 2.58 11.41 -10.62
N THR A 114 1.84 11.72 -9.58
CA THR A 114 2.35 12.24 -8.30
C THR A 114 1.68 11.52 -7.14
N LEU A 115 2.24 11.60 -5.95
CA LEU A 115 1.61 11.08 -4.73
C LEU A 115 0.39 11.91 -4.29
N GLY A 116 0.24 13.13 -4.83
CA GLY A 116 -0.92 13.99 -4.54
C GLY A 116 -0.96 14.54 -3.12
N PHE A 117 0.17 14.59 -2.40
CA PHE A 117 0.19 15.16 -1.06
C PHE A 117 0.14 16.67 -1.11
N ASP A 118 -0.73 17.24 -0.29
CA ASP A 118 -0.95 18.68 -0.17
C ASP A 118 -0.64 19.09 1.28
N LYS A 119 0.18 20.12 1.44
CA LYS A 119 0.60 20.63 2.76
C LYS A 119 -0.57 21.08 3.64
N ASP A 120 -1.68 21.48 3.02
CA ASP A 120 -2.87 22.00 3.71
C ASP A 120 -3.95 20.92 3.92
N LYS A 121 -3.70 19.70 3.41
CA LYS A 121 -4.63 18.57 3.52
C LYS A 121 -3.93 17.34 4.10
N PRO A 122 -4.27 16.94 5.32
CA PRO A 122 -3.67 15.77 5.92
C PRO A 122 -4.10 14.48 5.20
N VAL A 123 -3.18 13.53 5.13
CA VAL A 123 -3.48 12.14 4.77
C VAL A 123 -4.20 11.52 5.96
N THR A 124 -5.50 11.22 5.81
CA THR A 124 -6.37 10.90 6.94
C THR A 124 -6.45 9.41 7.26
N GLY A 125 -6.33 8.56 6.25
CA GLY A 125 -6.35 7.11 6.45
C GLY A 125 -4.99 6.52 6.10
N ILE A 126 -4.28 6.00 7.09
CA ILE A 126 -3.00 5.32 6.91
C ILE A 126 -3.05 4.00 7.67
N SER A 127 -2.62 2.91 7.03
CA SER A 127 -2.57 1.59 7.63
C SER A 127 -1.37 0.82 7.10
N PHE A 128 -0.78 -0.04 7.94
CA PHE A 128 0.31 -0.93 7.54
C PHE A 128 -0.10 -2.37 7.85
N ILE A 129 -0.12 -3.23 6.83
CA ILE A 129 -0.57 -4.62 6.92
C ILE A 129 0.31 -5.47 6.01
N ASP A 130 0.92 -6.50 6.56
CA ASP A 130 1.71 -7.51 5.82
C ASP A 130 2.77 -6.91 4.86
N GLY A 131 3.49 -5.88 5.32
CA GLY A 131 4.53 -5.22 4.52
C GLY A 131 4.00 -4.19 3.51
N LEU A 132 2.68 -4.03 3.42
CA LEU A 132 2.03 -3.05 2.56
C LEU A 132 1.57 -1.84 3.37
N LEU A 133 2.00 -0.66 2.94
CA LEU A 133 1.56 0.62 3.48
C LEU A 133 0.41 1.14 2.61
N TYR A 134 -0.74 1.36 3.23
CA TYR A 134 -1.96 1.88 2.60
C TYR A 134 -2.20 3.32 3.02
N TRP A 135 -2.71 4.15 2.11
CA TRP A 135 -3.13 5.51 2.45
C TRP A 135 -4.30 6.00 1.61
N THR A 136 -5.06 6.93 2.21
CA THR A 136 -6.18 7.63 1.58
C THR A 136 -6.13 9.11 1.94
N GLY A 137 -6.87 9.94 1.20
CA GLY A 137 -6.96 11.37 1.47
C GLY A 137 -5.94 12.22 0.71
N ALA A 138 -5.09 11.62 -0.13
CA ALA A 138 -4.26 12.38 -1.07
C ALA A 138 -5.15 13.09 -2.11
N THR A 139 -4.79 14.34 -2.45
CA THR A 139 -5.59 15.17 -3.34
C THR A 139 -5.67 14.59 -4.75
N GLY A 140 -6.89 14.33 -5.22
CA GLY A 140 -7.14 13.81 -6.56
C GLY A 140 -6.64 12.39 -6.79
N LYS A 141 -6.45 11.62 -5.72
CA LYS A 141 -6.02 10.23 -5.77
C LYS A 141 -7.05 9.30 -5.16
N GLU A 142 -7.21 8.16 -5.79
CA GLU A 142 -7.83 6.97 -5.23
C GLU A 142 -7.01 6.42 -4.05
N PRO A 143 -7.55 5.50 -3.25
CA PRO A 143 -6.78 4.79 -2.25
C PRO A 143 -5.54 4.12 -2.86
N CYS A 144 -4.41 4.32 -2.21
CA CYS A 144 -3.10 3.86 -2.68
C CYS A 144 -2.48 2.87 -1.71
N ARG A 145 -1.51 2.11 -2.20
CA ARG A 145 -0.67 1.21 -1.42
C ARG A 145 0.73 1.09 -2.02
N ILE A 146 1.69 0.69 -1.21
CA ILE A 146 3.05 0.37 -1.63
C ILE A 146 3.62 -0.75 -0.76
N ASN A 147 4.40 -1.65 -1.35
CA ASN A 147 5.22 -2.58 -0.58
C ASN A 147 6.46 -1.83 -0.10
N VAL A 148 6.61 -1.73 1.22
CA VAL A 148 7.65 -0.92 1.86
C VAL A 148 9.04 -1.46 1.57
N ASP A 149 9.23 -2.77 1.65
CA ASP A 149 10.55 -3.38 1.44
C ASP A 149 11.02 -3.23 -0.01
N ARG A 150 10.12 -3.39 -0.98
CA ARG A 150 10.43 -3.15 -2.40
C ARG A 150 10.77 -1.69 -2.67
N GLY A 151 10.09 -0.75 -2.01
CA GLY A 151 10.38 0.68 -2.09
C GLY A 151 11.74 1.02 -1.49
N ILE A 152 12.07 0.50 -0.31
CA ILE A 152 13.38 0.70 0.32
C ILE A 152 14.50 0.14 -0.56
N LYS A 153 14.32 -1.05 -1.14
CA LYS A 153 15.30 -1.67 -2.04
C LYS A 153 15.57 -0.83 -3.28
N LEU A 154 14.56 -0.17 -3.83
CA LEU A 154 14.73 0.74 -4.96
C LEU A 154 15.75 1.87 -4.66
N HIS A 155 15.73 2.39 -3.43
CA HIS A 155 16.58 3.51 -3.01
C HIS A 155 17.91 3.08 -2.37
N ASN A 156 18.11 1.79 -2.16
CA ASN A 156 19.35 1.26 -1.61
C ASN A 156 20.27 0.81 -2.75
N ASN A 157 21.34 1.57 -2.99
CA ASN A 157 22.30 1.32 -4.06
C ASN A 157 22.89 -0.11 -4.05
N SER A 158 22.84 -0.81 -2.93
CA SER A 158 23.30 -2.21 -2.80
C SER A 158 22.38 -3.21 -3.50
N TYR A 159 21.16 -2.81 -3.88
CA TYR A 159 20.13 -3.67 -4.47
C TYR A 159 19.69 -3.25 -5.88
N SER A 160 20.49 -2.47 -6.59
CA SER A 160 20.16 -2.01 -7.95
C SER A 160 19.89 -3.14 -8.97
N THR A 161 20.30 -4.36 -8.66
CA THR A 161 20.07 -5.58 -9.47
C THR A 161 19.06 -6.54 -8.83
N ASP A 162 18.41 -6.15 -7.71
CA ASP A 162 17.44 -6.99 -7.02
C ASP A 162 16.10 -6.98 -7.78
N GLU A 163 15.75 -8.10 -8.40
CA GLU A 163 14.48 -8.29 -9.11
C GLU A 163 13.25 -8.08 -8.21
N SER A 164 13.42 -8.14 -6.89
CA SER A 164 12.35 -7.89 -5.92
C SER A 164 12.12 -6.39 -5.66
N ALA A 165 12.99 -5.48 -6.11
CA ALA A 165 12.77 -4.04 -6.03
C ALA A 165 11.72 -3.56 -7.05
N TYR A 166 11.18 -2.36 -6.85
CA TYR A 166 10.42 -1.71 -7.90
C TYR A 166 11.33 -1.26 -9.05
N VAL A 167 10.80 -1.24 -10.26
CA VAL A 167 11.49 -0.72 -11.44
C VAL A 167 10.92 0.65 -11.79
N THR A 168 11.78 1.66 -11.90
CA THR A 168 11.37 3.02 -12.29
C THR A 168 11.32 3.17 -13.81
N PRO A 169 10.39 3.96 -14.37
CA PRO A 169 9.31 4.66 -13.68
C PRO A 169 8.19 3.71 -13.22
N ILE A 170 7.69 3.93 -11.99
CA ILE A 170 6.62 3.13 -11.41
C ILE A 170 5.28 3.62 -11.98
N PRO A 171 4.49 2.78 -12.65
CA PRO A 171 3.17 3.14 -13.14
C PRO A 171 2.19 3.44 -12.00
N ASN A 172 1.20 4.32 -12.24
CA ASN A 172 0.15 4.62 -11.25
C ASN A 172 -0.59 3.35 -10.81
N SER A 173 -0.81 2.41 -11.72
CA SER A 173 -1.49 1.13 -11.46
C SER A 173 -0.81 0.24 -10.42
N VAL A 174 0.49 0.42 -10.18
CA VAL A 174 1.25 -0.32 -9.16
C VAL A 174 1.00 0.22 -7.76
N ILE A 175 0.80 1.52 -7.63
CA ILE A 175 0.56 2.18 -6.34
C ILE A 175 -0.91 2.33 -5.99
N THR A 176 -1.84 2.21 -6.95
CA THR A 176 -3.27 2.24 -6.67
C THR A 176 -3.75 0.94 -6.04
N LEU A 177 -4.74 1.05 -5.15
CA LEU A 177 -5.32 -0.13 -4.51
C LEU A 177 -6.08 -1.00 -5.53
N ILE A 178 -6.73 -0.37 -6.51
CA ILE A 178 -7.48 -1.06 -7.56
C ILE A 178 -6.52 -1.44 -8.68
N ARG A 179 -6.42 -2.73 -8.95
CA ARG A 179 -5.58 -3.24 -10.03
C ARG A 179 -6.20 -2.94 -11.38
N LYS A 180 -5.39 -2.43 -12.30
CA LYS A 180 -5.81 -2.10 -13.67
C LYS A 180 -6.25 -3.35 -14.42
N PRO A 181 -7.49 -3.39 -14.93
CA PRO A 181 -7.95 -4.49 -15.75
C PRO A 181 -7.46 -4.37 -17.21
N PRO A 182 -7.55 -5.44 -17.99
CA PRO A 182 -7.47 -5.34 -19.43
C PRO A 182 -8.57 -4.43 -19.97
N MET A 183 -8.24 -3.57 -20.92
CA MET A 183 -9.17 -2.55 -21.44
C MET A 183 -9.93 -3.01 -22.69
N LEU A 184 -9.38 -3.99 -23.41
CA LEU A 184 -9.96 -4.52 -24.65
C LEU A 184 -10.47 -5.95 -24.44
N PRO A 185 -11.53 -6.34 -25.15
CA PRO A 185 -12.03 -7.70 -25.10
C PRO A 185 -11.07 -8.66 -25.84
N PRO A 186 -11.08 -9.98 -25.51
CA PRO A 186 -10.36 -10.96 -26.29
C PRO A 186 -10.96 -11.07 -27.69
N VAL A 187 -10.09 -11.29 -28.67
CA VAL A 187 -10.49 -11.57 -30.04
C VAL A 187 -10.77 -13.06 -30.18
N VAL A 188 -12.00 -13.40 -30.53
CA VAL A 188 -12.42 -14.80 -30.67
C VAL A 188 -12.82 -15.05 -32.12
N VAL A 189 -12.31 -16.14 -32.69
CA VAL A 189 -12.66 -16.58 -34.02
C VAL A 189 -13.13 -18.04 -33.93
N ALA A 190 -14.36 -18.26 -34.39
CA ALA A 190 -14.88 -19.61 -34.50
C ALA A 190 -14.45 -20.22 -35.84
N GLU A 191 -13.83 -21.38 -35.78
CA GLU A 191 -13.40 -22.15 -36.99
C GLU A 191 -14.04 -23.52 -37.02
N VAL A 192 -14.15 -24.05 -38.21
CA VAL A 192 -14.61 -25.43 -38.40
C VAL A 192 -13.43 -26.37 -38.16
N ASP A 193 -13.61 -27.33 -37.28
CA ASP A 193 -12.63 -28.39 -37.04
C ASP A 193 -13.07 -29.66 -37.76
N THR A 194 -12.48 -29.91 -38.90
CA THR A 194 -12.78 -31.09 -39.74
C THR A 194 -12.22 -32.40 -39.20
N ASN A 195 -11.35 -32.31 -38.17
CA ASN A 195 -10.69 -33.49 -37.57
C ASN A 195 -11.48 -34.10 -36.43
N ARG A 196 -12.64 -33.54 -36.09
CA ARG A 196 -13.47 -34.00 -34.98
C ARG A 196 -14.92 -34.23 -35.45
N ASP A 197 -15.49 -35.35 -35.03
CA ASP A 197 -16.88 -35.69 -35.33
C ASP A 197 -17.89 -35.10 -34.36
N THR A 198 -17.45 -34.65 -33.19
CA THR A 198 -18.30 -34.09 -32.14
C THR A 198 -17.70 -32.83 -31.56
N SER A 199 -18.56 -31.90 -31.17
CA SER A 199 -18.16 -30.66 -30.49
C SER A 199 -19.09 -30.38 -29.32
N PHE A 200 -18.53 -30.18 -28.13
CA PHE A 200 -19.28 -29.73 -26.94
C PHE A 200 -19.81 -28.30 -27.09
N LEU A 201 -19.31 -27.56 -28.08
CA LEU A 201 -19.72 -26.18 -28.35
C LEU A 201 -21.08 -26.06 -29.06
N LYS A 202 -21.74 -27.19 -29.37
CA LYS A 202 -22.98 -27.22 -30.16
C LYS A 202 -24.22 -26.78 -29.41
N SER A 203 -24.26 -26.96 -28.09
CA SER A 203 -25.48 -26.86 -27.32
C SER A 203 -25.54 -25.63 -26.41
N GLN A 204 -24.50 -24.81 -26.41
CA GLN A 204 -24.37 -23.69 -25.47
C GLN A 204 -23.81 -22.45 -26.16
N ALA A 205 -24.16 -21.30 -25.65
CA ALA A 205 -23.59 -20.03 -26.07
C ALA A 205 -22.40 -19.65 -25.18
N TYR A 206 -21.41 -19.00 -25.75
CA TYR A 206 -20.16 -18.68 -25.06
C TYR A 206 -19.81 -17.20 -25.16
N THR A 207 -19.30 -16.69 -24.06
CA THR A 207 -18.69 -15.35 -23.98
C THR A 207 -17.38 -15.46 -23.25
N PHE A 208 -16.35 -14.85 -23.79
CA PHE A 208 -15.00 -14.89 -23.23
C PHE A 208 -14.61 -13.54 -22.66
N ALA A 209 -13.85 -13.56 -21.60
CA ALA A 209 -13.15 -12.42 -21.04
C ALA A 209 -11.83 -12.89 -20.43
N PHE A 210 -10.90 -12.00 -20.18
CA PHE A 210 -9.67 -12.34 -19.50
C PHE A 210 -9.35 -11.31 -18.44
N ARG A 211 -8.52 -11.69 -17.46
CA ARG A 211 -8.06 -10.82 -16.40
C ARG A 211 -6.58 -11.03 -16.13
N TYR A 212 -5.96 -10.06 -15.50
CA TYR A 212 -4.59 -10.16 -15.04
C TYR A 212 -4.55 -10.75 -13.63
N LYS A 213 -3.60 -11.65 -13.40
CA LYS A 213 -3.16 -12.07 -12.07
C LYS A 213 -1.79 -11.49 -11.84
N TYR A 214 -1.63 -10.79 -10.73
CA TYR A 214 -0.41 -10.07 -10.38
C TYR A 214 0.52 -10.93 -9.52
N LYS A 215 1.82 -10.56 -9.46
CA LYS A 215 2.87 -11.27 -8.70
C LYS A 215 2.57 -11.38 -7.20
N ASP A 216 1.75 -10.51 -6.65
CA ASP A 216 1.29 -10.54 -5.26
C ASP A 216 0.07 -11.46 -5.05
N GLY A 217 -0.38 -12.16 -6.10
CA GLY A 217 -1.51 -13.08 -6.08
C GLY A 217 -2.87 -12.41 -6.28
N GLU A 218 -2.95 -11.08 -6.32
CA GLU A 218 -4.19 -10.39 -6.63
C GLU A 218 -4.61 -10.54 -8.08
N THR A 219 -5.90 -10.40 -8.33
CA THR A 219 -6.46 -10.45 -9.68
C THR A 219 -7.18 -9.15 -10.00
N SER A 220 -7.06 -8.69 -11.23
CA SER A 220 -7.90 -7.60 -11.73
C SER A 220 -9.35 -8.06 -11.92
N VAL A 221 -10.24 -7.12 -12.17
CA VAL A 221 -11.54 -7.45 -12.77
C VAL A 221 -11.34 -7.95 -14.20
N PHE A 222 -12.34 -8.63 -14.72
CA PHE A 222 -12.30 -9.13 -16.10
C PHE A 222 -12.35 -7.98 -17.12
N SER A 223 -11.75 -8.20 -18.28
CA SER A 223 -11.87 -7.35 -19.46
C SER A 223 -13.33 -7.18 -19.89
N PRO A 224 -13.62 -6.24 -20.79
CA PRO A 224 -14.85 -6.30 -21.56
C PRO A 224 -15.00 -7.67 -22.21
N THR A 225 -16.26 -8.11 -22.37
CA THR A 225 -16.56 -9.43 -22.93
C THR A 225 -16.30 -9.49 -24.42
N SER A 226 -15.93 -10.65 -24.93
CA SER A 226 -15.91 -10.91 -26.36
C SER A 226 -17.33 -10.77 -26.96
N ARG A 227 -17.39 -10.83 -28.28
CA ARG A 227 -18.66 -11.03 -28.97
C ARG A 227 -19.34 -12.28 -28.40
N TYR A 228 -20.67 -12.22 -28.28
CA TYR A 228 -21.51 -13.38 -27.96
C TYR A 228 -21.52 -14.37 -29.09
N TYR A 229 -21.23 -15.63 -28.81
CA TYR A 229 -21.30 -16.73 -29.73
C TYR A 229 -22.54 -17.55 -29.42
N PRO A 230 -23.65 -17.39 -30.19
CA PRO A 230 -24.90 -18.01 -29.88
C PRO A 230 -24.85 -19.52 -30.08
N HIS A 231 -25.79 -20.18 -29.47
CA HIS A 231 -26.12 -21.58 -29.69
C HIS A 231 -26.31 -21.86 -31.17
N GLN A 232 -25.85 -23.02 -31.66
CA GLN A 232 -25.86 -23.34 -33.08
C GLN A 232 -27.23 -23.64 -33.68
N ASP A 233 -28.27 -23.78 -32.87
CA ASP A 233 -29.62 -24.07 -33.35
C ASP A 233 -30.26 -22.97 -34.19
N MET A 234 -29.62 -21.81 -34.29
CA MET A 234 -30.12 -20.67 -35.08
C MET A 234 -29.75 -20.75 -36.56
N ASP A 235 -28.81 -21.60 -36.96
CA ASP A 235 -28.40 -21.74 -38.36
C ASP A 235 -28.44 -23.18 -38.80
N HIS A 236 -29.57 -23.58 -39.39
CA HIS A 236 -29.85 -24.96 -39.84
C HIS A 236 -28.84 -25.51 -40.85
N SER A 237 -28.08 -24.68 -41.54
CA SER A 237 -27.11 -25.12 -42.56
C SER A 237 -25.77 -25.57 -41.97
N GLN A 238 -25.47 -25.20 -40.73
CA GLN A 238 -24.16 -25.42 -40.09
C GLN A 238 -24.17 -26.45 -38.94
N HIS A 239 -25.28 -27.13 -38.70
CA HIS A 239 -25.49 -28.01 -37.53
C HIS A 239 -24.58 -29.23 -37.44
N LYS A 240 -23.90 -29.60 -38.50
CA LYS A 240 -23.06 -30.81 -38.55
C LYS A 240 -21.57 -30.52 -38.36
N LEU A 241 -21.18 -29.23 -38.32
CA LEU A 241 -19.78 -28.86 -38.29
C LEU A 241 -19.27 -28.75 -36.85
N THR A 242 -18.20 -29.45 -36.57
CA THR A 242 -17.46 -29.27 -35.33
C THR A 242 -16.77 -27.95 -35.38
N ARG A 243 -16.84 -27.20 -34.27
CA ARG A 243 -16.21 -25.88 -34.14
C ARG A 243 -15.16 -25.89 -33.06
N ARG A 244 -14.11 -25.14 -33.30
CA ARG A 244 -13.18 -24.71 -32.26
C ARG A 244 -13.20 -23.20 -32.17
N MET A 245 -12.97 -22.70 -30.97
CA MET A 245 -12.83 -21.26 -30.68
C MET A 245 -11.35 -20.95 -30.51
N ASN A 246 -10.81 -20.14 -31.41
CA ASN A 246 -9.48 -19.59 -31.28
C ASN A 246 -9.62 -18.24 -30.52
N VAL A 247 -8.98 -18.15 -29.36
CA VAL A 247 -9.00 -16.95 -28.54
C VAL A 247 -7.61 -16.31 -28.57
N ALA A 248 -7.55 -15.05 -28.96
CA ALA A 248 -6.34 -14.26 -28.96
C ALA A 248 -6.50 -13.07 -28.02
N PHE A 249 -5.46 -12.75 -27.29
CA PHE A 249 -5.41 -11.54 -26.47
C PHE A 249 -5.07 -10.33 -27.34
N PRO A 250 -5.70 -9.16 -27.09
CA PRO A 250 -5.37 -7.94 -27.82
C PRO A 250 -3.93 -7.51 -27.45
N ASN A 251 -3.29 -6.80 -28.38
CA ASN A 251 -1.96 -6.27 -28.15
C ASN A 251 -2.04 -5.02 -27.27
N GLU A 252 -2.23 -5.22 -25.98
CA GLU A 252 -2.19 -4.17 -24.96
C GLU A 252 -0.84 -4.17 -24.23
N LYS A 253 -0.42 -3.00 -23.74
CA LYS A 253 0.71 -2.92 -22.83
C LYS A 253 0.33 -3.56 -21.49
N VAL A 254 0.92 -4.70 -21.21
CA VAL A 254 0.76 -5.41 -19.94
C VAL A 254 1.64 -4.73 -18.88
N GLU A 255 1.12 -4.56 -17.68
CA GLU A 255 1.86 -3.95 -16.55
C GLU A 255 2.99 -4.89 -16.07
N GLN A 256 4.06 -4.31 -15.52
CA GLN A 256 5.27 -5.04 -15.11
C GLN A 256 5.02 -6.10 -14.03
N ASP A 257 4.01 -5.88 -13.19
CA ASP A 257 3.68 -6.76 -12.06
C ASP A 257 2.67 -7.86 -12.43
N VAL A 258 2.25 -7.95 -13.69
CA VAL A 258 1.40 -9.06 -14.15
C VAL A 258 2.24 -10.32 -14.26
N ASP A 259 1.76 -11.37 -13.62
CA ASP A 259 2.38 -12.70 -13.61
C ASP A 259 1.76 -13.61 -14.67
N THR A 260 0.44 -13.67 -14.68
CA THR A 260 -0.32 -14.55 -15.60
C THR A 260 -1.57 -13.85 -16.13
N ILE A 261 -2.04 -14.31 -17.29
CA ILE A 261 -3.31 -13.90 -17.89
C ILE A 261 -4.29 -15.06 -17.73
N GLN A 262 -5.39 -14.83 -17.02
CA GLN A 262 -6.44 -15.82 -16.80
C GLN A 262 -7.57 -15.65 -17.82
N LEU A 263 -7.79 -16.67 -18.65
CA LEU A 263 -8.91 -16.70 -19.57
C LEU A 263 -10.15 -17.26 -18.87
N GLY A 264 -11.23 -16.51 -18.90
CA GLY A 264 -12.54 -16.90 -18.39
C GLY A 264 -13.56 -17.09 -19.49
N VAL A 265 -14.44 -18.04 -19.33
CA VAL A 265 -15.59 -18.29 -20.19
C VAL A 265 -16.87 -18.20 -19.38
N LYS A 266 -17.89 -17.59 -19.94
CA LYS A 266 -19.28 -17.70 -19.51
C LYS A 266 -20.05 -18.55 -20.49
N VAL A 267 -20.88 -19.41 -19.96
CA VAL A 267 -21.72 -20.33 -20.73
C VAL A 267 -23.17 -19.90 -20.55
N ASP A 268 -23.87 -19.73 -21.63
CA ASP A 268 -25.29 -19.31 -21.66
C ASP A 268 -25.56 -18.06 -20.79
N ASN A 269 -26.43 -18.18 -19.81
CA ASN A 269 -26.84 -17.11 -18.89
C ASN A 269 -26.11 -17.16 -17.55
N ASP A 270 -24.98 -17.86 -17.45
CA ASP A 270 -24.21 -17.88 -16.20
C ASP A 270 -23.84 -16.47 -15.75
N THR A 271 -23.87 -16.25 -14.45
CA THR A 271 -23.48 -14.97 -13.85
C THR A 271 -21.97 -14.84 -13.65
N SER A 272 -21.27 -15.98 -13.56
CA SER A 272 -19.85 -16.05 -13.23
C SER A 272 -19.01 -16.57 -14.39
N TYR A 273 -17.72 -16.17 -14.41
CA TYR A 273 -16.73 -16.75 -15.34
C TYR A 273 -16.10 -17.98 -14.73
N PHE A 274 -15.96 -19.02 -15.55
CA PHE A 274 -15.12 -20.18 -15.26
C PHE A 274 -13.74 -19.94 -15.84
N ILE A 275 -12.69 -20.09 -15.05
CA ILE A 275 -11.31 -19.98 -15.53
C ILE A 275 -10.99 -21.25 -16.33
N VAL A 276 -10.59 -21.05 -17.59
CA VAL A 276 -10.27 -22.14 -18.52
C VAL A 276 -8.78 -22.41 -18.52
N HIS A 277 -7.96 -21.36 -18.50
CA HIS A 277 -6.52 -21.49 -18.59
C HIS A 277 -5.80 -20.26 -18.05
N ASP A 278 -4.60 -20.49 -17.54
CA ASP A 278 -3.63 -19.48 -17.09
C ASP A 278 -2.47 -19.49 -18.10
N PHE A 279 -2.16 -18.32 -18.68
CA PHE A 279 -1.11 -18.13 -19.71
C PHE A 279 0.09 -17.39 -19.14
#